data_706d0e5112cf5a5efffa8e3d1bc5583e
#
_entry.id   706d0e5112cf5a5efffa8e3d1bc5583e
#
_cell.length_a   1.000
_cell.length_b   1.000
_cell.length_c   1.000
_cell.angle_alpha   90.00
_cell.angle_beta   90.00
_cell.angle_gamma   90.00
#
_symmetry.space_group_name_H-M   'P 1'
#
loop_
_entity.id
_entity.type
_entity.pdbx_description
1 polymer ?
#
loop_
_entity_poly.entity_id
_entity_poly.type
_entity_poly.pdbx_seq_one_letter_code
_entity_poly.pdbx_strand_id
1 'polypeptide(L)'
;MLDFGSKGNGFHRTDEFAKIRIEVRDRGLSEMMSDLNTETIQAVTKIFKLIGDPTRFLILHVLENRELNVNAIAEELDLEQSAVSHQLKKLREAKLVKSRRNGKNILYSQEDQHVYAILHMAVEHAEHGRADAQIKISTTASDKKPH
;
A
#
# COMPACT_ATOMS: atom_id res chain seq x y z
N MET A 1 -29.82 41.38 -12.93
CA MET A 1 -28.39 41.02 -12.91
C MET A 1 -28.27 39.74 -12.15
N LEU A 2 -28.18 38.62 -12.88
CA LEU A 2 -28.13 37.28 -12.27
C LEU A 2 -26.66 36.89 -12.14
N ASP A 3 -26.21 36.84 -10.91
CA ASP A 3 -24.89 36.34 -10.55
C ASP A 3 -24.92 34.81 -10.58
N PHE A 4 -24.36 34.20 -11.63
CA PHE A 4 -24.11 32.79 -11.67
C PHE A 4 -22.84 32.49 -10.89
N GLY A 5 -22.95 32.50 -9.55
CA GLY A 5 -21.92 32.00 -8.68
C GLY A 5 -21.60 30.56 -9.05
N SER A 6 -20.44 30.37 -9.65
CA SER A 6 -19.79 29.09 -9.89
C SER A 6 -19.82 28.27 -8.61
N LYS A 7 -20.74 27.31 -8.54
CA LYS A 7 -20.66 26.23 -7.54
C LYS A 7 -19.54 25.31 -7.96
N GLY A 8 -18.32 25.70 -7.60
CA GLY A 8 -17.22 24.77 -7.53
C GLY A 8 -17.56 23.70 -6.50
N ASN A 9 -17.84 22.47 -6.95
CA ASN A 9 -17.81 21.29 -6.11
C ASN A 9 -16.35 21.03 -5.68
N GLY A 10 -15.82 21.96 -4.89
CA GLY A 10 -14.66 21.72 -4.07
C GLY A 10 -15.09 20.82 -2.93
N PHE A 11 -14.92 19.54 -3.11
CA PHE A 11 -14.98 18.58 -2.02
C PHE A 11 -13.91 19.03 -1.01
N HIS A 12 -14.33 19.76 0.02
CA HIS A 12 -13.47 20.23 1.10
C HIS A 12 -13.06 19.03 1.95
N ARG A 13 -12.11 18.27 1.44
CA ARG A 13 -11.43 17.16 2.14
C ARG A 13 -10.85 17.57 3.50
N THR A 14 -10.59 18.87 3.66
CA THR A 14 -10.08 19.47 4.90
C THR A 14 -11.12 19.54 6.00
N ASP A 15 -12.40 19.74 5.66
CA ASP A 15 -13.47 19.90 6.66
C ASP A 15 -13.91 18.56 7.28
N GLU A 16 -13.90 17.47 6.50
CA GLU A 16 -14.20 16.15 7.05
C GLU A 16 -13.11 15.65 7.99
N PHE A 17 -11.84 15.84 7.64
CA PHE A 17 -10.74 15.49 8.53
C PHE A 17 -10.69 16.38 9.79
N ALA A 18 -11.09 17.64 9.68
CA ALA A 18 -11.26 18.52 10.83
C ALA A 18 -12.42 18.07 11.72
N LYS A 19 -13.56 17.68 11.13
CA LYS A 19 -14.71 17.11 11.85
C LYS A 19 -14.36 15.81 12.55
N ILE A 20 -13.70 14.88 11.87
CA ILE A 20 -13.22 13.62 12.46
C ILE A 20 -12.26 13.91 13.61
N ARG A 21 -11.38 14.90 13.48
CA ARG A 21 -10.46 15.30 14.55
C ARG A 21 -11.19 15.92 15.75
N ILE A 22 -12.28 16.65 15.52
CA ILE A 22 -13.11 17.26 16.57
C ILE A 22 -13.97 16.18 17.25
N GLU A 23 -14.62 15.30 16.50
CA GLU A 23 -15.42 14.20 17.06
C GLU A 23 -14.56 13.20 17.84
N VAL A 24 -13.36 12.90 17.38
CA VAL A 24 -12.38 12.08 18.11
C VAL A 24 -11.91 12.76 19.38
N ARG A 25 -11.87 14.10 19.41
CA ARG A 25 -11.49 14.88 20.60
C ARG A 25 -12.61 14.97 21.64
N ASP A 26 -13.86 14.98 21.19
CA ASP A 26 -15.04 15.17 22.07
C ASP A 26 -15.59 13.86 22.66
N ARG A 27 -15.41 12.73 21.97
CA ARG A 27 -15.82 11.39 22.46
C ARG A 27 -14.75 10.69 23.31
N GLY A 28 -13.75 11.44 23.77
CA GLY A 28 -12.64 10.88 24.54
C GLY A 28 -11.82 9.92 23.68
N LEU A 29 -10.70 10.41 23.16
CA LEU A 29 -9.60 9.60 22.63
C LEU A 29 -9.32 8.36 23.52
N SER A 30 -9.67 8.43 24.80
CA SER A 30 -9.57 7.39 25.79
C SER A 30 -10.46 6.16 25.50
N GLU A 31 -11.69 6.36 25.03
CA GLU A 31 -12.61 5.25 24.73
C GLU A 31 -12.35 4.59 23.38
N MET A 32 -11.98 5.39 22.35
CA MET A 32 -11.56 4.83 21.05
C MET A 32 -10.15 4.20 21.08
N MET A 33 -9.32 4.60 22.01
CA MET A 33 -7.97 4.05 22.21
C MET A 33 -7.93 2.92 23.23
N SER A 34 -9.05 2.49 23.79
CA SER A 34 -9.09 1.34 24.71
C SER A 34 -8.66 0.06 24.02
N ASP A 35 -8.85 -0.06 22.71
CA ASP A 35 -8.55 -1.26 21.94
C ASP A 35 -7.15 -1.22 21.25
N LEU A 36 -6.57 -0.02 21.05
CA LEU A 36 -5.27 0.16 20.42
C LEU A 36 -4.37 1.08 21.26
N ASN A 37 -3.34 0.51 21.85
CA ASN A 37 -2.34 1.31 22.54
C ASN A 37 -1.44 2.09 21.55
N THR A 38 -0.79 3.14 22.04
CA THR A 38 0.10 4.00 21.24
C THR A 38 1.21 3.22 20.54
N GLU A 39 1.75 2.19 21.17
CA GLU A 39 2.82 1.36 20.62
C GLU A 39 2.32 0.57 19.40
N THR A 40 1.11 0.00 19.48
CA THR A 40 0.48 -0.70 18.35
C THR A 40 0.24 0.24 17.17
N ILE A 41 -0.28 1.45 17.43
CA ILE A 41 -0.49 2.46 16.38
C ILE A 41 0.83 2.82 15.70
N GLN A 42 1.89 3.04 16.46
CA GLN A 42 3.22 3.34 15.92
C GLN A 42 3.79 2.17 15.11
N ALA A 43 3.63 0.95 15.58
CA ALA A 43 4.07 -0.26 14.87
C ALA A 43 3.34 -0.42 13.53
N VAL A 44 2.01 -0.30 13.52
CA VAL A 44 1.19 -0.40 12.32
C VAL A 44 1.55 0.69 11.31
N THR A 45 1.63 1.95 11.75
CA THR A 45 2.00 3.06 10.86
C THR A 45 3.40 2.93 10.29
N LYS A 46 4.34 2.36 11.04
CA LYS A 46 5.68 2.04 10.55
C LYS A 46 5.66 0.98 9.45
N ILE A 47 4.85 -0.06 9.59
CA ILE A 47 4.66 -1.09 8.57
C ILE A 47 4.11 -0.45 7.29
N PHE A 48 3.02 0.33 7.36
CA PHE A 48 2.45 0.99 6.19
C PHE A 48 3.42 1.96 5.50
N LYS A 49 4.20 2.73 6.25
CA LYS A 49 5.25 3.59 5.69
C LYS A 49 6.34 2.77 4.97
N LEU A 50 6.65 1.59 5.50
CA LEU A 50 7.68 0.74 4.93
C LEU A 50 7.20 0.10 3.62
N ILE A 51 6.01 -0.47 3.59
CA ILE A 51 5.44 -1.12 2.40
C ILE A 51 4.94 -0.13 1.34
N GLY A 52 4.71 1.14 1.69
CA GLY A 52 4.29 2.19 0.77
C GLY A 52 5.35 2.67 -0.21
N ASP A 53 6.57 2.16 -0.15
CA ASP A 53 7.63 2.43 -1.13
C ASP A 53 7.54 1.44 -2.29
N PRO A 54 7.54 1.90 -3.57
CA PRO A 54 7.35 1.02 -4.73
C PRO A 54 8.37 -0.12 -4.82
N THR A 55 9.65 0.18 -4.55
CA THR A 55 10.71 -0.83 -4.63
C THR A 55 10.54 -1.91 -3.56
N ARG A 56 10.22 -1.53 -2.33
CA ARG A 56 9.98 -2.49 -1.25
C ARG A 56 8.72 -3.31 -1.51
N PHE A 57 7.66 -2.67 -2.01
CA PHE A 57 6.45 -3.37 -2.42
C PHE A 57 6.74 -4.46 -3.46
N LEU A 58 7.50 -4.15 -4.51
CA LEU A 58 7.87 -5.11 -5.56
C LEU A 58 8.74 -6.24 -5.01
N ILE A 59 9.69 -5.96 -4.12
CA ILE A 59 10.51 -7.00 -3.47
C ILE A 59 9.63 -7.95 -2.64
N LEU A 60 8.70 -7.42 -1.87
CA LEU A 60 7.76 -8.25 -1.11
C LEU A 60 6.88 -9.09 -2.04
N HIS A 61 6.40 -8.51 -3.12
CA HIS A 61 5.55 -9.19 -4.09
C HIS A 61 6.26 -10.38 -4.77
N VAL A 62 7.51 -10.22 -5.20
CA VAL A 62 8.26 -11.34 -5.83
C VAL A 62 8.66 -12.42 -4.83
N LEU A 63 8.70 -12.12 -3.54
CA LEU A 63 8.98 -13.08 -2.47
C LEU A 63 7.72 -13.81 -1.97
N GLU A 64 6.55 -13.50 -2.50
CA GLU A 64 5.31 -14.17 -2.11
C GLU A 64 5.38 -15.67 -2.45
N ASN A 65 5.33 -16.51 -1.41
CA ASN A 65 5.45 -17.97 -1.52
C ASN A 65 6.72 -18.49 -2.21
N ARG A 66 7.81 -17.69 -2.22
CA ARG A 66 9.08 -18.01 -2.89
C ARG A 66 10.28 -17.68 -2.01
N GLU A 67 11.39 -18.35 -2.32
CA GLU A 67 12.69 -18.03 -1.77
C GLU A 67 13.63 -17.62 -2.89
N LEU A 68 14.21 -16.43 -2.81
CA LEU A 68 15.12 -15.89 -3.82
C LEU A 68 16.37 -15.29 -3.16
N ASN A 69 17.50 -15.38 -3.84
CA ASN A 69 18.68 -14.61 -3.47
C ASN A 69 18.63 -13.18 -4.04
N VAL A 70 19.53 -12.31 -3.58
CA VAL A 70 19.60 -10.91 -4.01
C VAL A 70 19.71 -10.76 -5.52
N ASN A 71 20.54 -11.58 -6.17
CA ASN A 71 20.76 -11.50 -7.61
C ASN A 71 19.48 -11.84 -8.40
N ALA A 72 18.78 -12.89 -7.99
CA ALA A 72 17.54 -13.29 -8.63
C ALA A 72 16.45 -12.21 -8.48
N ILE A 73 16.34 -11.59 -7.30
CA ILE A 73 15.41 -10.47 -7.07
C ILE A 73 15.79 -9.27 -7.95
N ALA A 74 17.07 -8.90 -7.99
CA ALA A 74 17.56 -7.79 -8.78
C ALA A 74 17.31 -7.98 -10.27
N GLU A 75 17.56 -9.18 -10.78
CA GLU A 75 17.30 -9.55 -12.17
C GLU A 75 15.81 -9.51 -12.51
N GLU A 76 14.95 -10.11 -11.68
CA GLU A 76 13.50 -10.16 -11.91
C GLU A 76 12.84 -8.77 -11.88
N LEU A 77 13.38 -7.84 -11.08
CA LEU A 77 12.85 -6.48 -10.96
C LEU A 77 13.59 -5.44 -11.81
N ASP A 78 14.62 -5.84 -12.54
CA ASP A 78 15.52 -4.95 -13.30
C ASP A 78 16.08 -3.81 -12.41
N LEU A 79 16.62 -4.20 -11.26
CA LEU A 79 17.18 -3.29 -10.26
C LEU A 79 18.65 -3.60 -9.99
N GLU A 80 19.38 -2.59 -9.54
CA GLU A 80 20.74 -2.77 -9.05
C GLU A 80 20.78 -3.65 -7.78
N GLN A 81 21.71 -4.61 -7.76
CA GLN A 81 21.87 -5.53 -6.64
C GLN A 81 22.09 -4.80 -5.30
N SER A 82 22.87 -3.73 -5.30
CA SER A 82 23.12 -2.91 -4.10
C SER A 82 21.85 -2.26 -3.57
N ALA A 83 20.98 -1.78 -4.46
CA ALA A 83 19.70 -1.19 -4.10
C ALA A 83 18.75 -2.23 -3.47
N VAL A 84 18.66 -3.42 -4.09
CA VAL A 84 17.87 -4.54 -3.55
C VAL A 84 18.41 -4.97 -2.19
N SER A 85 19.71 -5.11 -2.03
CA SER A 85 20.36 -5.48 -0.77
C SER A 85 20.04 -4.50 0.35
N HIS A 86 20.06 -3.20 0.04
CA HIS A 86 19.72 -2.13 1.00
C HIS A 86 18.25 -2.21 1.44
N GLN A 87 17.34 -2.45 0.52
CA GLN A 87 15.92 -2.60 0.84
C GLN A 87 15.62 -3.88 1.62
N LEU A 88 16.25 -5.00 1.25
CA LEU A 88 16.12 -6.26 1.99
C LEU A 88 16.57 -6.14 3.44
N LYS A 89 17.64 -5.36 3.70
CA LYS A 89 18.08 -5.08 5.06
C LYS A 89 16.98 -4.39 5.87
N LYS A 90 16.34 -3.35 5.33
CA LYS A 90 15.24 -2.64 5.98
C LYS A 90 14.03 -3.54 6.24
N LEU A 91 13.66 -4.35 5.26
CA LEU A 91 12.55 -5.30 5.36
C LEU A 91 12.81 -6.38 6.42
N ARG A 92 14.06 -6.86 6.51
CA ARG A 92 14.46 -7.83 7.53
C ARG A 92 14.47 -7.24 8.95
N GLU A 93 14.96 -6.02 9.12
CA GLU A 93 14.92 -5.29 10.39
C GLU A 93 13.48 -5.08 10.89
N ALA A 94 12.53 -4.92 9.96
CA ALA A 94 11.10 -4.83 10.26
C ALA A 94 10.38 -6.18 10.36
N LYS A 95 11.11 -7.30 10.23
CA LYS A 95 10.56 -8.67 10.27
C LYS A 95 9.50 -8.95 9.20
N LEU A 96 9.59 -8.31 8.05
CA LEU A 96 8.72 -8.58 6.90
C LEU A 96 9.31 -9.67 6.00
N VAL A 97 10.63 -9.78 5.98
CA VAL A 97 11.35 -10.86 5.31
C VAL A 97 12.34 -11.51 6.27
N LYS A 98 12.55 -12.78 6.10
CA LYS A 98 13.60 -13.58 6.76
C LYS A 98 14.66 -13.99 5.75
N SER A 99 15.81 -14.38 6.25
CA SER A 99 16.90 -14.89 5.42
C SER A 99 17.45 -16.18 6.02
N ARG A 100 17.85 -17.10 5.15
CA ARG A 100 18.58 -18.31 5.53
C ARG A 100 19.77 -18.51 4.62
N ARG A 101 20.82 -19.13 5.15
CA ARG A 101 21.98 -19.49 4.36
C ARG A 101 21.74 -20.82 3.65
N ASN A 102 22.05 -20.85 2.36
CA ASN A 102 22.04 -22.05 1.55
C ASN A 102 23.37 -22.15 0.77
N GLY A 103 24.34 -22.87 1.34
CA GLY A 103 25.69 -22.92 0.80
C GLY A 103 26.38 -21.55 0.80
N LYS A 104 26.72 -21.07 -0.39
CA LYS A 104 27.33 -19.74 -0.61
C LYS A 104 26.29 -18.61 -0.73
N ASN A 105 25.00 -18.95 -0.91
CA ASN A 105 23.92 -18.01 -1.14
C ASN A 105 23.14 -17.71 0.14
N ILE A 106 22.61 -16.51 0.22
CA ILE A 106 21.60 -16.13 1.20
C ILE A 106 20.27 -16.05 0.46
N LEU A 107 19.29 -16.84 0.90
CA LEU A 107 17.93 -16.83 0.38
C LEU A 107 17.05 -16.01 1.28
N TYR A 108 16.21 -15.19 0.68
CA TYR A 108 15.20 -14.37 1.34
C TYR A 108 13.82 -14.92 1.04
N SER A 109 12.94 -14.86 2.02
CA SER A 109 11.53 -15.28 1.90
C SER A 109 10.65 -14.42 2.82
N GLN A 110 9.36 -14.53 2.61
CA GLN A 110 8.39 -13.87 3.49
C GLN A 110 8.53 -14.38 4.94
N GLU A 111 8.35 -13.50 5.92
CA GLU A 111 8.34 -13.87 7.33
C GLU A 111 6.92 -13.83 7.91
N ASP A 112 6.15 -12.81 7.61
CA ASP A 112 4.83 -12.56 8.18
C ASP A 112 3.72 -12.66 7.12
N GLN A 113 2.89 -13.69 7.24
CA GLN A 113 1.78 -13.93 6.32
C GLN A 113 0.68 -12.85 6.40
N HIS A 114 0.51 -12.19 7.55
CA HIS A 114 -0.50 -11.15 7.69
C HIS A 114 -0.20 -9.93 6.84
N VAL A 115 1.07 -9.51 6.78
CA VAL A 115 1.49 -8.40 5.92
C VAL A 115 1.28 -8.74 4.45
N TYR A 116 1.60 -9.96 4.04
CA TYR A 116 1.38 -10.40 2.66
C TYR A 116 -0.11 -10.47 2.31
N ALA A 117 -0.97 -10.86 3.24
CA ALA A 117 -2.43 -10.81 3.04
C ALA A 117 -2.92 -9.36 2.80
N ILE A 118 -2.39 -8.38 3.53
CA ILE A 118 -2.69 -6.96 3.33
C ILE A 118 -2.25 -6.49 1.95
N LEU A 119 -1.04 -6.86 1.51
CA LEU A 119 -0.52 -6.54 0.18
C LEU A 119 -1.39 -7.13 -0.92
N HIS A 120 -1.77 -8.39 -0.79
CA HIS A 120 -2.64 -9.09 -1.74
C HIS A 120 -4.01 -8.40 -1.87
N MET A 121 -4.66 -8.11 -0.74
CA MET A 121 -5.93 -7.37 -0.73
C MET A 121 -5.81 -5.97 -1.36
N ALA A 122 -4.70 -5.28 -1.13
CA ALA A 122 -4.46 -3.97 -1.73
C ALA A 122 -4.30 -4.05 -3.26
N VAL A 123 -3.61 -5.07 -3.77
CA VAL A 123 -3.49 -5.33 -5.21
C VAL A 123 -4.84 -5.65 -5.81
N GLU A 124 -5.59 -6.59 -5.25
CA GLU A 124 -6.93 -6.94 -5.72
C GLU A 124 -7.85 -5.71 -5.76
N HIS A 125 -7.85 -4.90 -4.71
CA HIS A 125 -8.65 -3.67 -4.66
C HIS A 125 -8.28 -2.68 -5.78
N ALA A 126 -6.99 -2.49 -6.03
CA ALA A 126 -6.50 -1.61 -7.09
C ALA A 126 -6.88 -2.12 -8.50
N GLU A 127 -6.84 -3.44 -8.72
CA GLU A 127 -7.21 -4.07 -9.98
C GLU A 127 -8.71 -4.01 -10.26
N HIS A 128 -9.56 -4.24 -9.26
CA HIS A 128 -11.01 -4.09 -9.39
C HIS A 128 -11.41 -2.66 -9.78
N GLY A 129 -10.82 -1.65 -9.15
CA GLY A 129 -11.06 -0.25 -9.50
C GLY A 129 -10.67 0.10 -10.95
N ARG A 130 -9.67 -0.56 -11.53
CA ARG A 130 -9.27 -0.40 -12.93
C ARG A 130 -10.25 -1.07 -13.89
N ALA A 131 -10.75 -2.26 -13.56
CA ALA A 131 -11.75 -2.97 -14.35
C ALA A 131 -13.05 -2.16 -14.47
N ASP A 132 -13.54 -1.60 -13.38
CA ASP A 132 -14.74 -0.75 -13.36
C ASP A 132 -14.58 0.54 -14.18
N ALA A 133 -13.39 1.14 -14.15
CA ALA A 133 -13.08 2.33 -14.96
C ALA A 133 -13.06 1.99 -16.46
N GLN A 134 -12.54 0.84 -16.84
CA GLN A 134 -12.46 0.39 -18.22
C GLN A 134 -13.86 0.07 -18.81
N ILE A 135 -14.73 -0.52 -18.01
CA ILE A 135 -16.14 -0.80 -18.40
C ILE A 135 -16.89 0.53 -18.66
N LYS A 136 -16.70 1.55 -17.81
CA LYS A 136 -17.33 2.85 -18.01
C LYS A 136 -16.90 3.55 -19.30
N ILE A 137 -15.61 3.45 -19.67
CA ILE A 137 -15.08 4.03 -20.92
C ILE A 137 -15.67 3.33 -22.14
N SER A 138 -15.82 2.00 -22.13
CA SER A 138 -16.36 1.23 -23.24
C SER A 138 -17.86 1.49 -23.44
N THR A 139 -18.61 1.71 -22.35
CA THR A 139 -20.06 1.99 -22.42
C THR A 139 -20.34 3.38 -23.00
N THR A 140 -19.51 4.40 -22.67
CA THR A 140 -19.67 5.76 -23.22
C THR A 140 -19.25 5.88 -24.69
N ALA A 141 -18.41 4.98 -25.20
CA ALA A 141 -17.99 4.97 -26.60
C ALA A 141 -19.05 4.36 -27.53
N SER A 142 -19.98 3.53 -27.00
CA SER A 142 -20.99 2.83 -27.79
C SER A 142 -22.23 3.67 -28.12
N ASP A 143 -22.46 4.78 -27.40
CA ASP A 143 -23.66 5.63 -27.57
C ASP A 143 -23.51 6.76 -28.61
N LYS A 144 -22.36 6.87 -29.28
CA LYS A 144 -22.18 7.77 -30.41
C LYS A 144 -22.44 7.08 -31.75
N LYS A 145 -23.71 6.75 -32.01
CA LYS A 145 -24.14 6.40 -33.37
C LYS A 145 -24.41 7.69 -34.14
N PRO A 146 -23.73 7.98 -35.26
CA PRO A 146 -24.04 9.13 -36.09
C PRO A 146 -25.36 8.90 -36.84
N HIS A 147 -26.20 9.90 -36.76
CA HIS A 147 -27.33 10.02 -37.69
C HIS A 147 -26.81 10.50 -39.03
#